data_2a5648b6620a37d19ae83b732adb1900
#
_entry.id   2a5648b6620a37d19ae83b732adb1900
#
_cell.length_a   1.000
_cell.length_b   1.000
_cell.length_c   1.000
_cell.angle_alpha   90.00
_cell.angle_beta   90.00
_cell.angle_gamma   90.00
#
_symmetry.space_group_name_H-M   'P 1'
#
loop_
_entity.id
_entity.type
_entity.pdbx_description
1 polymer ?
#
loop_
_entity_poly.entity_id
_entity_poly.type
_entity_poly.pdbx_seq_one_letter_code
_entity_poly.pdbx_strand_id
1 'polypeptide(L)'
;YYKFKSLNSESFEAYIVVENRENGTVTQLGSGRIMSNQDQASFAPVRVNVHYTNTSLKATHMYIVFRSSTADNPSVEGVQGSLGAFDGYSDSRYVGNVLTIDNVRLIYE
;
A
#
# COMPACT_ATOMS: atom_id res chain seq x y z
N TYR A 1 -3.95 -1.97 10.16
CA TYR A 1 -3.77 -0.61 10.73
C TYR A 1 -2.79 0.19 9.92
N TYR A 2 -3.06 1.47 9.73
CA TYR A 2 -2.18 2.33 8.95
C TYR A 2 -2.09 3.73 9.56
N LYS A 3 -0.98 4.41 9.22
CA LYS A 3 -0.80 5.86 9.35
C LYS A 3 -0.40 6.40 7.98
N PHE A 4 -0.75 7.63 7.69
CA PHE A 4 -0.41 8.24 6.42
C PHE A 4 -0.16 9.73 6.58
N LYS A 5 0.86 10.20 5.89
CA LYS A 5 1.16 11.62 5.71
C LYS A 5 1.31 11.91 4.23
N SER A 6 0.40 12.70 3.70
CA SER A 6 0.42 13.10 2.29
C SER A 6 1.32 14.31 2.08
N LEU A 7 2.00 14.33 0.95
CA LEU A 7 2.68 15.50 0.41
C LEU A 7 1.98 15.90 -0.89
N ASN A 8 1.65 17.20 -1.01
CA ASN A 8 0.97 17.76 -2.19
C ASN A 8 -0.34 17.03 -2.54
N SER A 9 -1.07 16.57 -1.53
CA SER A 9 -2.34 15.86 -1.69
C SER A 9 -2.27 14.58 -2.53
N GLU A 10 -1.08 14.00 -2.66
CA GLU A 10 -0.92 12.70 -3.32
C GLU A 10 -1.50 11.59 -2.47
N SER A 11 -2.09 10.62 -3.13
CA SER A 11 -2.75 9.49 -2.47
C SER A 11 -1.81 8.32 -2.26
N PHE A 12 -2.04 7.56 -1.18
CA PHE A 12 -1.51 6.20 -1.09
C PHE A 12 -2.49 5.21 -1.73
N GLU A 13 -2.00 4.02 -1.97
CA GLU A 13 -2.80 2.91 -2.49
C GLU A 13 -2.43 1.62 -1.77
N ALA A 14 -3.44 0.82 -1.47
CA ALA A 14 -3.25 -0.58 -1.08
C ALA A 14 -4.18 -1.43 -1.93
N TYR A 15 -3.66 -2.52 -2.52
CA TYR A 15 -4.50 -3.42 -3.28
C TYR A 15 -4.09 -4.86 -3.08
N ILE A 16 -5.06 -5.75 -3.31
CA ILE A 16 -4.88 -7.20 -3.26
C ILE A 16 -5.37 -7.80 -4.56
N VAL A 17 -4.65 -8.79 -5.06
CA VAL A 17 -5.05 -9.58 -6.23
C VAL A 17 -5.02 -11.05 -5.83
N VAL A 18 -6.09 -11.76 -6.16
CA VAL A 18 -6.20 -13.21 -5.95
C VAL A 18 -6.20 -13.89 -7.31
N GLU A 19 -5.39 -14.93 -7.43
CA GLU A 19 -5.14 -15.61 -8.70
C GLU A 19 -5.21 -17.12 -8.58
N ASN A 20 -5.54 -17.76 -9.71
CA ASN A 20 -5.25 -19.17 -9.96
C ASN A 20 -4.03 -19.23 -10.88
N ARG A 21 -3.00 -19.96 -10.45
CA ARG A 21 -1.80 -20.20 -11.28
C ARG A 21 -1.62 -21.70 -11.43
N GLU A 22 -2.00 -22.21 -12.59
CA GLU A 22 -1.90 -23.63 -12.91
C GLU A 22 -1.45 -23.81 -14.35
N ASN A 23 -0.58 -24.79 -14.56
CA ASN A 23 -0.11 -25.19 -15.90
C ASN A 23 0.43 -24.02 -16.74
N GLY A 24 1.13 -23.08 -16.10
CA GLY A 24 1.68 -21.90 -16.77
C GLY A 24 0.66 -20.81 -17.10
N THR A 25 -0.60 -20.99 -16.69
CA THR A 25 -1.65 -20.00 -16.93
C THR A 25 -1.97 -19.27 -15.63
N VAL A 26 -2.04 -17.93 -15.73
CA VAL A 26 -2.42 -17.06 -14.61
C VAL A 26 -3.79 -16.48 -14.89
N THR A 27 -4.75 -16.74 -14.00
CA THR A 27 -6.11 -16.21 -14.10
C THR A 27 -6.42 -15.39 -12.86
N GLN A 28 -6.75 -14.11 -13.04
CA GLN A 28 -7.19 -13.28 -11.92
C GLN A 28 -8.62 -13.68 -11.52
N LEU A 29 -8.80 -13.97 -10.25
CA LEU A 29 -10.10 -14.38 -9.71
C LEU A 29 -10.82 -13.25 -9.01
N GLY A 30 -10.08 -12.35 -8.39
CA GLY A 30 -10.64 -11.24 -7.64
C GLY A 30 -9.59 -10.20 -7.29
N SER A 31 -10.06 -9.04 -6.86
CA SER A 31 -9.18 -7.95 -6.45
C SER A 31 -9.92 -6.99 -5.51
N GLY A 32 -9.16 -6.20 -4.81
CA GLY A 32 -9.67 -5.12 -3.99
C GLY A 32 -8.66 -4.00 -3.92
N ARG A 33 -9.12 -2.78 -3.69
CA ARG A 33 -8.25 -1.60 -3.71
C ARG A 33 -8.81 -0.52 -2.81
N ILE A 34 -7.91 0.20 -2.15
CA ILE A 34 -8.22 1.45 -1.48
C ILE A 34 -7.21 2.51 -1.88
N MET A 35 -7.64 3.75 -1.91
CA MET A 35 -6.80 4.93 -2.11
C MET A 35 -7.31 6.04 -1.22
N SER A 36 -6.40 6.87 -0.71
CA SER A 36 -6.77 8.08 0.04
C SER A 36 -5.63 9.08 0.01
N ASN A 37 -5.98 10.36 -0.02
CA ASN A 37 -5.04 11.45 0.16
C ASN A 37 -5.20 12.13 1.53
N GLN A 38 -6.01 11.55 2.41
CA GLN A 38 -6.25 12.11 3.73
C GLN A 38 -5.18 11.67 4.73
N ASP A 39 -4.63 12.62 5.46
CA ASP A 39 -3.68 12.32 6.53
C ASP A 39 -4.34 11.51 7.63
N GLN A 40 -3.60 10.55 8.15
CA GLN A 40 -4.01 9.73 9.29
C GLN A 40 -2.83 9.66 10.27
N ALA A 41 -2.86 10.53 11.28
CA ALA A 41 -1.71 10.75 12.17
C ALA A 41 -1.48 9.61 13.17
N SER A 42 -2.52 8.86 13.52
CA SER A 42 -2.44 7.72 14.43
C SER A 42 -2.90 6.45 13.73
N PHE A 43 -2.48 5.28 14.22
CA PHE A 43 -2.89 4.02 13.61
C PHE A 43 -4.40 3.87 13.62
N ALA A 44 -4.95 3.61 12.46
CA ALA A 44 -6.38 3.37 12.26
C ALA A 44 -6.57 2.07 11.48
N PRO A 45 -7.65 1.32 11.77
CA PRO A 45 -7.97 0.14 10.99
C PRO A 45 -8.47 0.52 9.61
N VAL A 46 -8.14 -0.30 8.63
CA VAL A 46 -8.68 -0.19 7.29
C VAL A 46 -8.92 -1.59 6.74
N ARG A 47 -9.97 -1.76 5.98
CA ARG A 47 -10.32 -3.03 5.35
C ARG A 47 -10.33 -2.86 3.83
N VAL A 48 -9.67 -3.77 3.15
CA VAL A 48 -9.74 -3.90 1.70
C VAL A 48 -10.58 -5.13 1.40
N ASN A 49 -11.74 -4.94 0.79
CA ASN A 49 -12.63 -6.04 0.44
C ASN A 49 -12.25 -6.59 -0.93
N VAL A 50 -12.16 -7.92 -1.02
CA VAL A 50 -11.87 -8.59 -2.28
C VAL A 50 -13.19 -8.84 -3.01
N HIS A 51 -13.27 -8.37 -4.24
CA HIS A 51 -14.40 -8.60 -5.13
C HIS A 51 -14.03 -9.67 -6.14
N TYR A 52 -14.71 -10.82 -6.09
CA TYR A 52 -14.42 -11.94 -6.96
C TYR A 52 -15.20 -11.83 -8.27
N THR A 53 -14.51 -12.01 -9.39
CA THR A 53 -15.08 -12.02 -10.73
C THR A 53 -15.09 -13.42 -11.34
N ASN A 54 -14.34 -14.34 -10.74
CA ASN A 54 -14.30 -15.75 -11.16
C ASN A 54 -14.34 -16.62 -9.90
N THR A 55 -15.39 -17.42 -9.78
CA THR A 55 -15.58 -18.36 -8.66
C THR A 55 -15.48 -19.82 -9.10
N SER A 56 -15.17 -20.07 -10.37
CA SER A 56 -15.05 -21.42 -10.93
C SER A 56 -13.71 -22.07 -10.62
N LEU A 57 -12.65 -21.28 -10.51
CA LEU A 57 -11.32 -21.75 -10.25
C LEU A 57 -10.94 -21.54 -8.78
N LYS A 58 -10.09 -22.43 -8.29
CA LYS A 58 -9.58 -22.32 -6.93
C LYS A 58 -8.45 -21.31 -6.85
N ALA A 59 -8.46 -20.48 -5.81
CA ALA A 59 -7.37 -19.58 -5.54
C ALA A 59 -6.11 -20.36 -5.13
N THR A 60 -5.00 -20.05 -5.76
CA THR A 60 -3.70 -20.67 -5.46
C THR A 60 -2.68 -19.64 -4.98
N HIS A 61 -2.81 -18.39 -5.41
CA HIS A 61 -1.88 -17.31 -5.09
C HIS A 61 -2.63 -16.02 -4.83
N MET A 62 -2.02 -15.19 -4.00
CA MET A 62 -2.46 -13.81 -3.83
C MET A 62 -1.23 -12.95 -3.58
N TYR A 63 -1.35 -11.67 -3.89
CA TYR A 63 -0.36 -10.70 -3.51
C TYR A 63 -1.02 -9.40 -3.06
N ILE A 64 -0.32 -8.71 -2.18
CA ILE A 64 -0.76 -7.43 -1.61
C ILE A 64 0.33 -6.40 -1.92
N VAL A 65 -0.08 -5.24 -2.39
CA VAL A 65 0.84 -4.14 -2.71
C VAL A 65 0.43 -2.91 -1.93
N PHE A 66 1.42 -2.27 -1.31
CA PHE A 66 1.27 -0.98 -0.66
C PHE A 66 2.13 0.03 -1.42
N ARG A 67 1.53 1.14 -1.82
CA ARG A 67 2.24 2.24 -2.48
C ARG A 67 2.01 3.51 -1.70
N SER A 68 3.09 4.19 -1.34
CA SER A 68 2.99 5.45 -0.60
C SER A 68 2.47 6.60 -1.47
N SER A 69 2.65 6.52 -2.78
CA SER A 69 2.11 7.49 -3.73
C SER A 69 1.66 6.80 -5.01
N THR A 70 0.53 7.24 -5.55
CA THR A 70 0.01 6.78 -6.85
C THR A 70 0.50 7.66 -8.01
N ALA A 71 1.21 8.74 -7.70
CA ALA A 71 1.72 9.66 -8.73
C ALA A 71 2.84 9.00 -9.54
N ASP A 72 2.89 9.30 -10.85
CA ASP A 72 3.96 8.82 -11.74
C ASP A 72 5.31 9.44 -11.35
N ASN A 73 5.29 10.70 -10.95
CA ASN A 73 6.43 11.43 -10.40
C ASN A 73 6.10 11.89 -8.98
N PRO A 74 6.30 11.04 -7.97
CA PRO A 74 5.97 11.41 -6.60
C PRO A 74 6.73 12.66 -6.16
N SER A 75 6.02 13.56 -5.50
CA SER A 75 6.60 14.76 -4.90
C SER A 75 7.50 14.38 -3.74
N VAL A 76 8.62 15.07 -3.60
CA VAL A 76 9.52 14.93 -2.46
C VAL A 76 9.91 16.30 -1.92
N GLU A 77 10.15 16.35 -0.63
CA GLU A 77 10.59 17.56 0.05
C GLU A 77 11.91 17.29 0.74
N GLY A 78 12.88 18.23 0.57
CA GLY A 78 14.17 18.12 1.22
C GLY A 78 14.04 18.35 2.72
N VAL A 79 14.57 17.42 3.52
CA VAL A 79 14.62 17.53 4.97
C VAL A 79 16.06 17.42 5.39
N GLN A 80 16.58 18.45 6.06
CA GLN A 80 17.98 18.52 6.44
C GLN A 80 18.13 18.19 7.93
N GLY A 81 18.83 17.09 8.23
CA GLY A 81 19.32 16.77 9.56
C GLY A 81 18.33 16.48 10.66
N SER A 82 17.05 16.46 10.38
CA SER A 82 16.01 16.37 11.41
C SER A 82 15.40 14.97 11.61
N LEU A 83 15.82 13.99 10.84
CA LEU A 83 15.31 12.63 10.94
C LEU A 83 16.29 11.75 11.71
N GLY A 84 16.38 11.96 13.02
CA GLY A 84 17.31 11.26 13.89
C GLY A 84 17.28 9.74 13.80
N ALA A 85 16.16 9.15 13.38
CA ALA A 85 16.02 7.71 13.18
C ALA A 85 16.84 7.18 12.00
N PHE A 86 17.43 8.05 11.20
CA PHE A 86 18.24 7.71 10.03
C PHE A 86 19.70 8.09 10.24
N ASP A 87 20.21 7.89 11.42
CA ASP A 87 21.60 8.16 11.76
C ASP A 87 22.56 7.45 10.80
N GLY A 88 23.66 8.10 10.48
CA GLY A 88 24.63 7.65 9.50
C GLY A 88 24.52 8.34 8.15
N TYR A 89 23.47 9.14 7.96
CA TYR A 89 23.33 10.02 6.79
C TYR A 89 23.65 11.45 7.24
N SER A 90 24.68 12.02 6.67
CA SER A 90 25.12 13.36 7.06
C SER A 90 24.49 14.47 6.23
N ASP A 91 23.84 14.12 5.14
CA ASP A 91 23.40 15.09 4.14
C ASP A 91 21.89 15.28 4.12
N SER A 92 21.44 16.12 3.20
CA SER A 92 20.03 16.37 2.94
C SER A 92 19.30 15.06 2.60
N ARG A 93 18.10 14.91 3.14
CA ARG A 93 17.22 13.79 2.84
C ARG A 93 15.97 14.30 2.17
N TYR A 94 15.31 13.41 1.47
CA TYR A 94 14.07 13.72 0.80
C TYR A 94 12.96 12.82 1.34
N VAL A 95 11.83 13.44 1.65
CA VAL A 95 10.64 12.75 2.15
C VAL A 95 9.47 13.12 1.24
N GLY A 96 8.78 12.10 0.76
CA GLY A 96 7.51 12.27 0.06
C GLY A 96 6.34 11.86 0.96
N ASN A 97 5.36 11.23 0.36
CA ASN A 97 4.30 10.57 1.12
C ASN A 97 4.90 9.51 2.04
N VAL A 98 4.36 9.38 3.24
CA VAL A 98 4.77 8.35 4.18
C VAL A 98 3.56 7.50 4.54
N LEU A 99 3.60 6.24 4.17
CA LEU A 99 2.60 5.24 4.54
C LEU A 99 3.23 4.25 5.51
N THR A 100 2.62 4.12 6.68
CA THR A 100 3.06 3.17 7.71
C THR A 100 1.99 2.11 7.89
N ILE A 101 2.40 0.85 7.84
CA ILE A 101 1.49 -0.31 7.90
C ILE A 101 1.87 -1.18 9.10
N ASP A 102 0.85 -1.68 9.79
CA ASP A 102 1.01 -2.61 10.89
C ASP A 102 -0.14 -3.61 10.91
N ASN A 103 0.10 -4.82 11.41
CA ASN A 103 -0.92 -5.85 11.64
C ASN A 103 -1.75 -6.21 10.40
N VAL A 104 -1.08 -6.54 9.31
CA VAL A 104 -1.77 -7.03 8.11
C VAL A 104 -2.27 -8.45 8.36
N ARG A 105 -3.55 -8.70 8.09
CA ARG A 105 -4.14 -10.03 8.23
C ARG A 105 -5.25 -10.26 7.22
N LEU A 106 -5.50 -11.53 6.93
CA LEU A 106 -6.62 -11.95 6.13
C LEU A 106 -7.83 -12.24 7.01
N ILE A 107 -8.99 -11.86 6.52
CA ILE A 107 -10.27 -12.14 7.19
C ILE A 107 -11.13 -12.94 6.21
N TYR A 108 -11.58 -14.10 6.66
CA TYR A 108 -12.48 -14.98 5.92
C TYR A 108 -13.88 -14.88 6.50
N GLU A 109 -14.84 -14.76 5.62
CA GLU A 109 -16.26 -14.73 5.99
C GLU A 109 -17.02 -15.89 5.39
#